data_73a6af595c3f7a7b7ef505aeee762a3c
#
_entry.id   73a6af595c3f7a7b7ef505aeee762a3c
#
_cell.length_a   1.000
_cell.length_b   1.000
_cell.length_c   1.000
_cell.angle_alpha   90.00
_cell.angle_beta   90.00
_cell.angle_gamma   90.00
#
_symmetry.space_group_name_H-M   'P 1'
#
loop_
_entity.id
_entity.type
_entity.pdbx_description
1 polymer ?
#
loop_
_entity_poly.entity_id
_entity_poly.type
_entity_poly.pdbx_seq_one_letter_code
_entity_poly.pdbx_strand_id
1 'polypeptide(L)'
;DDFANETHRPLGPVVCISPWNFPLAIFTGQIAAALAAGNSVLAKPAEQTPLIAAQGIAILLEAGVPPGVVQLLPGRGETVGAQLTGDERVRGVMFTGSTEVATLLQRNIASRLDAQGRPIPLIAETGGMNAMIVDSSALTEQVVVDVLASAFDSAGQRCSALRVLCLQDEIADHTLKMLRGAMAECRMGNPGRLTTDIGPVIDSEAKANIERHIQTMRSKGRPVFQAVRENSEDAREWRTGTFVPPTLIELASFEELKKE
;
A
#
# COMPACT_ATOMS: atom_id res chain seq x y z
N ASP A 1 -30.08 -5.04 15.06
CA ASP A 1 -30.34 -4.67 13.67
C ASP A 1 -30.22 -5.91 12.83
N ASP A 2 -31.38 -6.42 12.43
CA ASP A 2 -31.49 -7.68 11.71
C ASP A 2 -31.01 -7.48 10.26
N PHE A 3 -29.74 -7.74 10.00
CA PHE A 3 -29.33 -8.08 8.65
C PHE A 3 -30.00 -9.42 8.30
N ALA A 4 -31.17 -9.33 7.68
CA ALA A 4 -31.86 -10.49 7.17
C ALA A 4 -31.04 -11.08 6.02
N ASN A 5 -30.16 -12.05 6.32
CA ASN A 5 -29.36 -12.79 5.32
C ASN A 5 -30.24 -13.40 4.20
N GLU A 6 -31.53 -13.54 4.47
CA GLU A 6 -32.53 -14.07 3.53
C GLU A 6 -32.70 -13.21 2.26
N THR A 7 -32.36 -11.90 2.33
CA THR A 7 -32.47 -10.99 1.18
C THR A 7 -31.15 -10.86 0.38
N HIS A 8 -30.02 -11.29 0.94
CA HIS A 8 -28.75 -11.23 0.26
C HIS A 8 -28.57 -12.38 -0.73
N ARG A 9 -28.07 -12.07 -1.90
CA ARG A 9 -27.77 -13.05 -2.96
C ARG A 9 -26.37 -12.82 -3.47
N PRO A 10 -25.62 -13.89 -3.80
CA PRO A 10 -24.30 -13.74 -4.41
C PRO A 10 -24.40 -13.01 -5.75
N LEU A 11 -23.39 -12.25 -6.07
CA LEU A 11 -23.28 -11.54 -7.34
C LEU A 11 -22.95 -12.51 -8.49
N GLY A 12 -22.13 -13.52 -8.21
CA GLY A 12 -21.55 -14.43 -9.20
C GLY A 12 -20.02 -14.35 -9.20
N PRO A 13 -19.36 -14.45 -10.36
CA PRO A 13 -17.90 -14.34 -10.43
C PRO A 13 -17.39 -12.94 -10.03
N VAL A 14 -16.53 -12.87 -9.01
CA VAL A 14 -15.91 -11.65 -8.51
C VAL A 14 -14.41 -11.70 -8.78
N VAL A 15 -13.86 -10.64 -9.33
CA VAL A 15 -12.40 -10.46 -9.48
C VAL A 15 -11.84 -9.81 -8.23
N CYS A 16 -10.84 -10.46 -7.61
CA CYS A 16 -10.08 -9.91 -6.48
C CYS A 16 -8.66 -9.60 -6.95
N ILE A 17 -8.29 -8.32 -6.96
CA ILE A 17 -6.95 -7.83 -7.33
C ILE A 17 -6.29 -7.26 -6.09
N SER A 18 -5.22 -7.89 -5.64
CA SER A 18 -4.53 -7.54 -4.39
C SER A 18 -3.17 -6.88 -4.63
N PRO A 19 -2.69 -6.07 -3.66
CA PRO A 19 -1.41 -5.40 -3.76
C PRO A 19 -0.26 -6.30 -3.30
N TRP A 20 0.97 -5.83 -3.55
CA TRP A 20 2.20 -6.51 -3.15
C TRP A 20 2.61 -6.27 -1.69
N ASN A 21 2.18 -5.18 -1.05
CA ASN A 21 2.63 -4.77 0.28
C ASN A 21 1.98 -5.52 1.45
N PHE A 22 0.81 -6.11 1.24
CA PHE A 22 0.17 -7.07 2.15
C PHE A 22 -0.25 -8.31 1.37
N PRO A 23 0.72 -9.07 0.85
CA PRO A 23 0.49 -10.05 -0.21
C PRO A 23 -0.30 -11.29 0.22
N LEU A 24 -0.37 -11.56 1.52
CA LEU A 24 -1.19 -12.62 2.09
C LEU A 24 -2.46 -12.08 2.72
N ALA A 25 -2.36 -11.07 3.59
CA ALA A 25 -3.49 -10.59 4.38
C ALA A 25 -4.59 -9.97 3.51
N ILE A 26 -4.27 -9.02 2.62
CA ILE A 26 -5.27 -8.40 1.74
C ILE A 26 -5.76 -9.41 0.70
N PHE A 27 -4.86 -10.20 0.13
CA PHE A 27 -5.20 -11.24 -0.84
C PHE A 27 -6.24 -12.22 -0.27
N THR A 28 -5.95 -12.82 0.89
CA THR A 28 -6.87 -13.77 1.52
C THR A 28 -8.11 -13.10 2.06
N GLY A 29 -8.03 -11.87 2.56
CA GLY A 29 -9.17 -11.09 3.05
C GLY A 29 -10.22 -10.83 1.97
N GLN A 30 -9.81 -10.38 0.78
CA GLN A 30 -10.70 -10.18 -0.36
C GLN A 30 -11.37 -11.49 -0.79
N ILE A 31 -10.58 -12.56 -0.92
CA ILE A 31 -11.07 -13.88 -1.33
C ILE A 31 -12.07 -14.42 -0.31
N ALA A 32 -11.71 -14.42 0.98
CA ALA A 32 -12.57 -14.94 2.04
C ALA A 32 -13.89 -14.18 2.13
N ALA A 33 -13.87 -12.86 2.03
CA ALA A 33 -15.09 -12.04 2.03
C ALA A 33 -15.99 -12.37 0.85
N ALA A 34 -15.44 -12.49 -0.36
CA ALA A 34 -16.21 -12.83 -1.56
C ALA A 34 -16.79 -14.26 -1.48
N LEU A 35 -16.01 -15.25 -1.03
CA LEU A 35 -16.46 -16.64 -0.84
C LEU A 35 -17.54 -16.74 0.24
N ALA A 36 -17.37 -16.06 1.39
CA ALA A 36 -18.35 -16.05 2.47
C ALA A 36 -19.70 -15.47 2.03
N ALA A 37 -19.69 -14.53 1.07
CA ALA A 37 -20.88 -13.99 0.45
C ALA A 37 -21.45 -14.88 -0.68
N GLY A 38 -20.94 -16.12 -0.87
CA GLY A 38 -21.41 -17.10 -1.84
C GLY A 38 -20.94 -16.87 -3.28
N ASN A 39 -19.95 -16.01 -3.51
CA ASN A 39 -19.40 -15.72 -4.83
C ASN A 39 -18.29 -16.71 -5.22
N SER A 40 -18.11 -16.93 -6.51
CA SER A 40 -16.87 -17.52 -7.02
C SER A 40 -15.83 -16.41 -7.25
N VAL A 41 -14.54 -16.76 -7.10
CA VAL A 41 -13.45 -15.79 -7.06
C VAL A 41 -12.41 -16.04 -8.14
N LEU A 42 -12.08 -14.99 -8.88
CA LEU A 42 -10.94 -14.90 -9.79
C LEU A 42 -9.86 -14.05 -9.11
N ALA A 43 -8.89 -14.73 -8.49
CA ALA A 43 -7.89 -14.11 -7.64
C ALA A 43 -6.62 -13.76 -8.41
N LYS A 44 -6.38 -12.46 -8.62
CA LYS A 44 -5.16 -11.93 -9.25
C LYS A 44 -4.26 -11.30 -8.17
N PRO A 45 -3.18 -11.97 -7.77
CA PRO A 45 -2.17 -11.35 -6.90
C PRO A 45 -1.36 -10.30 -7.65
N ALA A 46 -0.63 -9.48 -6.89
CA ALA A 46 0.40 -8.63 -7.48
C ALA A 46 1.49 -9.49 -8.16
N GLU A 47 2.04 -9.00 -9.24
CA GLU A 47 3.07 -9.71 -10.02
C GLU A 47 4.37 -9.92 -9.24
N GLN A 48 4.63 -9.11 -8.23
CA GLN A 48 5.82 -9.22 -7.35
C GLN A 48 5.67 -10.35 -6.31
N THR A 49 4.45 -10.81 -6.01
CA THR A 49 4.19 -11.68 -4.86
C THR A 49 3.32 -12.92 -5.17
N PRO A 50 3.49 -13.59 -6.32
CA PRO A 50 2.62 -14.71 -6.72
C PRO A 50 2.82 -15.97 -5.87
N LEU A 51 4.01 -16.17 -5.31
CA LEU A 51 4.33 -17.41 -4.57
C LEU A 51 3.56 -17.50 -3.25
N ILE A 52 3.51 -16.42 -2.48
CA ILE A 52 2.73 -16.40 -1.23
C ILE A 52 1.23 -16.50 -1.49
N ALA A 53 0.75 -15.92 -2.59
CA ALA A 53 -0.63 -16.06 -3.02
C ALA A 53 -0.97 -17.53 -3.34
N ALA A 54 -0.08 -18.25 -4.03
CA ALA A 54 -0.25 -19.67 -4.32
C ALA A 54 -0.34 -20.51 -3.03
N GLN A 55 0.49 -20.21 -2.02
CA GLN A 55 0.39 -20.84 -0.71
C GLN A 55 -0.94 -20.53 -0.03
N GLY A 56 -1.40 -19.30 -0.09
CA GLY A 56 -2.73 -18.91 0.44
C GLY A 56 -3.87 -19.69 -0.20
N ILE A 57 -3.85 -19.89 -1.52
CA ILE A 57 -4.84 -20.72 -2.21
C ILE A 57 -4.74 -22.19 -1.81
N ALA A 58 -3.52 -22.74 -1.71
CA ALA A 58 -3.33 -24.13 -1.26
C ALA A 58 -3.95 -24.36 0.13
N ILE A 59 -3.72 -23.45 1.08
CA ILE A 59 -4.29 -23.51 2.43
C ILE A 59 -5.82 -23.44 2.40
N LEU A 60 -6.41 -22.58 1.56
CA LEU A 60 -7.86 -22.49 1.41
C LEU A 60 -8.46 -23.82 0.89
N LEU A 61 -7.82 -24.45 -0.08
CA LEU A 61 -8.25 -25.74 -0.62
C LEU A 61 -8.10 -26.86 0.42
N GLU A 62 -7.01 -26.91 1.18
CA GLU A 62 -6.80 -27.82 2.29
C GLU A 62 -7.85 -27.64 3.40
N ALA A 63 -8.27 -26.41 3.64
CA ALA A 63 -9.33 -26.06 4.60
C ALA A 63 -10.74 -26.43 4.12
N GLY A 64 -10.90 -26.97 2.90
CA GLY A 64 -12.16 -27.48 2.37
C GLY A 64 -12.91 -26.49 1.44
N VAL A 65 -12.27 -25.42 1.00
CA VAL A 65 -12.85 -24.58 -0.08
C VAL A 65 -12.97 -25.45 -1.34
N PRO A 66 -14.17 -25.59 -1.95
CA PRO A 66 -14.34 -26.46 -3.10
C PRO A 66 -13.46 -26.05 -4.29
N PRO A 67 -12.80 -27.00 -4.96
CA PRO A 67 -12.09 -26.72 -6.20
C PRO A 67 -13.03 -26.08 -7.25
N GLY A 68 -12.54 -25.05 -7.93
CA GLY A 68 -13.33 -24.37 -8.96
C GLY A 68 -14.07 -23.11 -8.49
N VAL A 69 -14.28 -22.91 -7.18
CA VAL A 69 -14.88 -21.65 -6.69
C VAL A 69 -13.86 -20.55 -6.47
N VAL A 70 -12.56 -20.88 -6.40
CA VAL A 70 -11.45 -19.93 -6.35
C VAL A 70 -10.41 -20.31 -7.39
N GLN A 71 -10.03 -19.35 -8.26
CA GLN A 71 -9.03 -19.53 -9.31
C GLN A 71 -7.90 -18.54 -9.10
N LEU A 72 -6.65 -19.04 -8.98
CA LEU A 72 -5.45 -18.20 -8.95
C LEU A 72 -5.03 -17.84 -10.38
N LEU A 73 -5.00 -16.57 -10.69
CA LEU A 73 -4.69 -16.04 -12.03
C LEU A 73 -3.54 -15.03 -11.94
N PRO A 74 -2.30 -15.50 -11.77
CA PRO A 74 -1.15 -14.62 -11.74
C PRO A 74 -0.88 -13.99 -13.10
N GLY A 75 -0.36 -12.78 -13.10
CA GLY A 75 0.00 -12.06 -14.31
C GLY A 75 -0.03 -10.55 -14.13
N ARG A 76 0.37 -9.84 -15.18
CA ARG A 76 0.47 -8.38 -15.18
C ARG A 76 -0.90 -7.71 -15.17
N GLY A 77 -0.97 -6.52 -14.55
CA GLY A 77 -2.18 -5.72 -14.47
C GLY A 77 -2.75 -5.38 -15.85
N GLU A 78 -1.87 -4.95 -16.76
CA GLU A 78 -2.21 -4.50 -18.10
C GLU A 78 -2.76 -5.62 -19.02
N THR A 79 -2.46 -6.88 -18.72
CA THR A 79 -2.91 -8.04 -19.49
C THR A 79 -3.99 -8.82 -18.76
N VAL A 80 -3.61 -9.59 -17.74
CA VAL A 80 -4.57 -10.44 -16.98
C VAL A 80 -5.60 -9.59 -16.24
N GLY A 81 -5.16 -8.52 -15.55
CA GLY A 81 -6.08 -7.62 -14.83
C GLY A 81 -7.09 -6.96 -15.77
N ALA A 82 -6.63 -6.42 -16.88
CA ALA A 82 -7.50 -5.78 -17.88
C ALA A 82 -8.49 -6.77 -18.51
N GLN A 83 -8.03 -7.99 -18.86
CA GLN A 83 -8.89 -9.02 -19.42
C GLN A 83 -9.97 -9.47 -18.40
N LEU A 84 -9.60 -9.71 -17.14
CA LEU A 84 -10.55 -10.13 -16.12
C LEU A 84 -11.61 -9.06 -15.87
N THR A 85 -11.20 -7.80 -15.70
CA THR A 85 -12.15 -6.70 -15.43
C THR A 85 -12.97 -6.29 -16.64
N GLY A 86 -12.55 -6.63 -17.85
CA GLY A 86 -13.30 -6.43 -19.08
C GLY A 86 -14.29 -7.55 -19.42
N ASP A 87 -14.18 -8.73 -18.83
CA ASP A 87 -15.02 -9.89 -19.15
C ASP A 87 -16.46 -9.71 -18.68
N GLU A 88 -17.43 -9.89 -19.56
CA GLU A 88 -18.86 -9.68 -19.29
C GLU A 88 -19.44 -10.62 -18.22
N ARG A 89 -18.82 -11.76 -17.97
CA ARG A 89 -19.22 -12.71 -16.95
C ARG A 89 -18.91 -12.25 -15.54
N VAL A 90 -17.97 -11.34 -15.35
CA VAL A 90 -17.57 -10.78 -14.04
C VAL A 90 -18.70 -9.88 -13.52
N ARG A 91 -19.09 -10.09 -12.28
CA ARG A 91 -20.21 -9.43 -11.61
C ARG A 91 -19.80 -8.50 -10.47
N GLY A 92 -18.52 -8.45 -10.13
CA GLY A 92 -17.98 -7.55 -9.13
C GLY A 92 -16.46 -7.49 -9.20
N VAL A 93 -15.87 -6.39 -8.75
CA VAL A 93 -14.43 -6.20 -8.68
C VAL A 93 -14.06 -5.69 -7.29
N MET A 94 -13.14 -6.38 -6.62
CA MET A 94 -12.47 -5.93 -5.40
C MET A 94 -11.02 -5.63 -5.76
N PHE A 95 -10.59 -4.42 -5.50
CA PHE A 95 -9.26 -3.92 -5.84
C PHE A 95 -8.61 -3.26 -4.64
N THR A 96 -7.34 -3.54 -4.41
CA THR A 96 -6.47 -2.76 -3.54
C THR A 96 -5.17 -2.47 -4.27
N GLY A 97 -4.80 -1.20 -4.38
CA GLY A 97 -3.61 -0.76 -5.10
C GLY A 97 -3.52 0.75 -5.29
N SER A 98 -2.96 1.21 -6.41
CA SER A 98 -2.81 2.65 -6.66
C SER A 98 -4.12 3.32 -7.05
N THR A 99 -4.23 4.62 -6.74
CA THR A 99 -5.38 5.46 -7.09
C THR A 99 -5.55 5.58 -8.60
N GLU A 100 -4.45 5.60 -9.36
CA GLU A 100 -4.48 5.64 -10.81
C GLU A 100 -5.17 4.40 -11.40
N VAL A 101 -4.79 3.20 -10.91
CA VAL A 101 -5.39 1.95 -11.37
C VAL A 101 -6.86 1.85 -10.93
N ALA A 102 -7.20 2.25 -9.71
CA ALA A 102 -8.60 2.29 -9.25
C ALA A 102 -9.46 3.18 -10.16
N THR A 103 -8.96 4.36 -10.53
CA THR A 103 -9.63 5.29 -11.45
C THR A 103 -9.81 4.68 -12.83
N LEU A 104 -8.78 3.97 -13.34
CA LEU A 104 -8.86 3.26 -14.61
C LEU A 104 -9.93 2.17 -14.57
N LEU A 105 -9.93 1.34 -13.52
CA LEU A 105 -10.92 0.29 -13.32
C LEU A 105 -12.33 0.87 -13.25
N GLN A 106 -12.54 1.93 -12.49
CA GLN A 106 -13.83 2.60 -12.38
C GLN A 106 -14.33 3.08 -13.75
N ARG A 107 -13.47 3.71 -14.54
CA ARG A 107 -13.84 4.16 -15.91
C ARG A 107 -14.23 2.99 -16.81
N ASN A 108 -13.49 1.87 -16.73
CA ASN A 108 -13.70 0.71 -17.59
C ASN A 108 -15.01 -0.03 -17.25
N ILE A 109 -15.41 -0.06 -15.96
CA ILE A 109 -16.62 -0.78 -15.54
C ILE A 109 -17.85 0.13 -15.38
N ALA A 110 -17.68 1.47 -15.41
CA ALA A 110 -18.78 2.43 -15.16
C ALA A 110 -19.96 2.28 -16.14
N SER A 111 -19.69 1.86 -17.38
CA SER A 111 -20.71 1.64 -18.41
C SER A 111 -21.29 0.21 -18.40
N ARG A 112 -20.78 -0.67 -17.53
CA ARG A 112 -21.21 -2.08 -17.48
C ARG A 112 -22.40 -2.22 -16.53
N LEU A 113 -23.44 -2.84 -17.02
CA LEU A 113 -24.64 -3.13 -16.24
C LEU A 113 -24.86 -4.64 -16.12
N ASP A 114 -25.42 -5.06 -15.01
CA ASP A 114 -25.90 -6.45 -14.84
C ASP A 114 -27.21 -6.69 -15.65
N ALA A 115 -27.71 -7.90 -15.61
CA ALA A 115 -28.94 -8.27 -16.32
C ALA A 115 -30.19 -7.49 -15.82
N GLN A 116 -30.10 -6.84 -14.68
CA GLN A 116 -31.15 -6.01 -14.07
C GLN A 116 -30.94 -4.51 -14.33
N GLY A 117 -29.93 -4.15 -15.13
CA GLY A 117 -29.60 -2.75 -15.43
C GLY A 117 -28.85 -2.01 -14.31
N ARG A 118 -28.28 -2.72 -13.34
CA ARG A 118 -27.53 -2.12 -12.23
C ARG A 118 -26.03 -2.08 -12.55
N PRO A 119 -25.30 -1.04 -12.10
CA PRO A 119 -23.84 -0.98 -12.28
C PRO A 119 -23.14 -2.19 -11.61
N ILE A 120 -22.05 -2.65 -12.25
CA ILE A 120 -21.16 -3.65 -11.66
C ILE A 120 -20.44 -3.03 -10.44
N PRO A 121 -20.53 -3.63 -9.23
CA PRO A 121 -19.88 -3.08 -8.05
C PRO A 121 -18.35 -3.09 -8.18
N LEU A 122 -17.73 -1.97 -7.80
CA LEU A 122 -16.30 -1.84 -7.57
C LEU A 122 -16.07 -1.46 -6.11
N ILE A 123 -15.34 -2.30 -5.38
CA ILE A 123 -14.78 -1.97 -4.06
C ILE A 123 -13.30 -1.68 -4.30
N ALA A 124 -12.89 -0.43 -4.12
CA ALA A 124 -11.52 -0.01 -4.37
C ALA A 124 -10.93 0.66 -3.13
N GLU A 125 -9.88 0.02 -2.59
CA GLU A 125 -9.05 0.55 -1.53
C GLU A 125 -7.72 1.05 -2.14
N THR A 126 -7.36 2.30 -1.85
CA THR A 126 -6.16 2.92 -2.43
C THR A 126 -5.27 3.50 -1.35
N GLY A 127 -4.17 4.13 -1.74
CA GLY A 127 -3.31 4.86 -0.84
C GLY A 127 -3.95 6.15 -0.30
N GLY A 128 -3.17 6.97 0.37
CA GLY A 128 -3.65 8.22 0.96
C GLY A 128 -2.53 9.10 1.48
N MET A 129 -2.82 10.40 1.58
CA MET A 129 -1.97 11.43 2.20
C MET A 129 -2.27 11.52 3.70
N ASN A 130 -1.94 10.45 4.44
CA ASN A 130 -2.22 10.39 5.88
C ASN A 130 -1.44 11.45 6.64
N ALA A 131 -2.13 12.20 7.48
CA ALA A 131 -1.56 13.29 8.26
C ALA A 131 -1.59 13.01 9.76
N MET A 132 -0.53 13.44 10.45
CA MET A 132 -0.48 13.55 11.90
C MET A 132 -0.46 15.03 12.25
N ILE A 133 -1.39 15.48 13.09
CA ILE A 133 -1.49 16.85 13.57
C ILE A 133 -1.07 16.86 15.05
N VAL A 134 -0.05 17.65 15.36
CA VAL A 134 0.59 17.70 16.67
C VAL A 134 0.51 19.12 17.23
N ASP A 135 -0.17 19.29 18.34
CA ASP A 135 -0.24 20.54 19.06
C ASP A 135 0.77 20.61 20.22
N SER A 136 0.86 21.76 20.88
CA SER A 136 1.83 22.02 21.95
C SER A 136 1.61 21.20 23.23
N SER A 137 0.50 20.49 23.36
CA SER A 137 0.24 19.61 24.52
C SER A 137 0.81 18.19 24.35
N ALA A 138 1.27 17.85 23.15
CA ALA A 138 1.80 16.53 22.83
C ALA A 138 3.18 16.30 23.47
N LEU A 139 3.42 15.07 23.94
CA LEU A 139 4.74 14.63 24.39
C LEU A 139 5.64 14.39 23.16
N THR A 140 6.65 15.22 22.98
CA THR A 140 7.51 15.19 21.79
C THR A 140 8.20 13.85 21.57
N GLU A 141 8.66 13.20 22.64
CA GLU A 141 9.29 11.87 22.57
C GLU A 141 8.34 10.82 22.00
N GLN A 142 7.07 10.84 22.41
CA GLN A 142 6.07 9.93 21.88
C GLN A 142 5.77 10.24 20.40
N VAL A 143 5.65 11.51 20.05
CA VAL A 143 5.46 11.94 18.65
C VAL A 143 6.57 11.39 17.75
N VAL A 144 7.82 11.49 18.19
CA VAL A 144 8.97 10.98 17.40
C VAL A 144 8.88 9.48 17.20
N VAL A 145 8.55 8.71 18.25
CA VAL A 145 8.39 7.25 18.16
C VAL A 145 7.25 6.89 17.19
N ASP A 146 6.10 7.54 17.32
CA ASP A 146 4.92 7.30 16.49
C ASP A 146 5.18 7.67 15.00
N VAL A 147 5.90 8.78 14.76
CA VAL A 147 6.30 9.17 13.40
C VAL A 147 7.23 8.15 12.78
N LEU A 148 8.27 7.68 13.50
CA LEU A 148 9.18 6.66 12.98
C LEU A 148 8.45 5.37 12.62
N ALA A 149 7.63 4.85 13.52
CA ALA A 149 6.87 3.64 13.29
C ALA A 149 5.86 3.81 12.15
N SER A 150 5.14 4.93 12.10
CA SER A 150 4.11 5.14 11.09
C SER A 150 4.68 5.46 9.71
N ALA A 151 5.75 6.26 9.61
CA ALA A 151 6.28 6.70 8.33
C ALA A 151 7.27 5.71 7.69
N PHE A 152 8.04 4.95 8.52
CA PHE A 152 9.20 4.21 8.02
C PHE A 152 9.13 2.69 8.21
N ASP A 153 8.26 2.14 9.06
CA ASP A 153 8.03 0.70 9.08
C ASP A 153 7.61 0.20 7.70
N SER A 154 8.10 -0.97 7.29
CA SER A 154 7.94 -1.51 5.93
C SER A 154 8.47 -0.57 4.84
N ALA A 155 9.48 0.25 5.16
CA ALA A 155 10.00 1.33 4.30
C ALA A 155 8.91 2.33 3.86
N GLY A 156 7.89 2.59 4.72
CA GLY A 156 6.76 3.46 4.42
C GLY A 156 5.77 2.90 3.38
N GLN A 157 5.88 1.63 3.02
CA GLN A 157 5.09 1.01 1.95
C GLN A 157 3.74 0.47 2.45
N ARG A 158 2.97 1.30 3.15
CA ARG A 158 1.62 0.99 3.63
C ARG A 158 0.64 2.08 3.23
N CYS A 159 -0.58 1.70 2.91
CA CYS A 159 -1.67 2.66 2.63
C CYS A 159 -1.94 3.58 3.84
N SER A 160 -1.66 3.10 5.06
CA SER A 160 -1.81 3.82 6.33
C SER A 160 -0.54 4.54 6.80
N ALA A 161 0.58 4.50 6.06
CA ALA A 161 1.81 5.15 6.48
C ALA A 161 1.64 6.66 6.57
N LEU A 162 2.26 7.28 7.57
CA LEU A 162 2.30 8.73 7.71
C LEU A 162 3.04 9.36 6.54
N ARG A 163 2.41 10.36 5.90
CA ARG A 163 2.97 11.13 4.79
C ARG A 163 3.21 12.58 5.15
N VAL A 164 2.33 13.15 5.97
CA VAL A 164 2.34 14.58 6.29
C VAL A 164 2.36 14.76 7.80
N LEU A 165 3.41 15.37 8.33
CA LEU A 165 3.50 15.76 9.74
C LEU A 165 3.23 17.26 9.85
N CYS A 166 2.16 17.62 10.55
CA CYS A 166 1.78 19.01 10.84
C CYS A 166 2.15 19.31 12.29
N LEU A 167 3.08 20.21 12.49
CA LEU A 167 3.53 20.63 13.82
C LEU A 167 3.06 22.06 14.12
N GLN A 168 2.56 22.30 15.31
CA GLN A 168 2.34 23.65 15.80
C GLN A 168 3.68 24.39 15.95
N ASP A 169 3.74 25.66 15.58
CA ASP A 169 4.98 26.43 15.45
C ASP A 169 5.86 26.40 16.72
N GLU A 170 5.24 26.49 17.89
CA GLU A 170 5.95 26.59 19.18
C GLU A 170 6.79 25.32 19.49
N ILE A 171 6.40 24.18 18.95
CA ILE A 171 7.09 22.90 19.19
C ILE A 171 7.86 22.39 17.97
N ALA A 172 7.69 23.03 16.82
CA ALA A 172 8.17 22.51 15.53
C ALA A 172 9.68 22.29 15.53
N ASP A 173 10.47 23.31 15.88
CA ASP A 173 11.95 23.24 15.86
C ASP A 173 12.48 22.14 16.79
N HIS A 174 11.91 22.04 17.99
CA HIS A 174 12.32 21.02 18.96
C HIS A 174 11.98 19.61 18.45
N THR A 175 10.77 19.42 17.98
CA THR A 175 10.29 18.13 17.46
C THR A 175 11.09 17.70 16.23
N LEU A 176 11.35 18.62 15.28
CA LEU A 176 12.15 18.33 14.09
C LEU A 176 13.60 17.96 14.43
N LYS A 177 14.21 18.64 15.43
CA LYS A 177 15.54 18.30 15.90
C LYS A 177 15.60 16.87 16.47
N MET A 178 14.65 16.51 17.30
CA MET A 178 14.56 15.17 17.87
C MET A 178 14.28 14.11 16.81
N LEU A 179 13.35 14.38 15.89
CA LEU A 179 13.00 13.48 14.80
C LEU A 179 14.20 13.20 13.89
N ARG A 180 14.95 14.24 13.48
CA ARG A 180 16.17 14.07 12.67
C ARG A 180 17.23 13.23 13.41
N GLY A 181 17.40 13.43 14.71
CA GLY A 181 18.28 12.61 15.53
C GLY A 181 17.87 11.14 15.56
N ALA A 182 16.60 10.87 15.79
CA ALA A 182 16.06 9.53 15.82
C ALA A 182 16.09 8.84 14.44
N MET A 183 15.78 9.56 13.36
CA MET A 183 15.94 9.06 11.99
C MET A 183 17.39 8.67 11.67
N ALA A 184 18.38 9.42 12.18
CA ALA A 184 19.80 9.11 11.97
C ALA A 184 20.24 7.82 12.68
N GLU A 185 19.51 7.37 13.69
CA GLU A 185 19.76 6.09 14.37
C GLU A 185 19.15 4.88 13.66
N CYS A 186 18.21 5.07 12.73
CA CYS A 186 17.59 3.99 11.97
C CYS A 186 18.62 3.25 11.09
N ARG A 187 18.60 1.93 11.15
CA ARG A 187 19.49 1.04 10.39
C ARG A 187 18.76 0.48 9.16
N MET A 188 19.29 0.80 7.99
CA MET A 188 18.83 0.19 6.74
C MET A 188 19.60 -1.10 6.46
N GLY A 189 18.93 -2.12 5.97
CA GLY A 189 19.59 -3.38 5.63
C GLY A 189 18.62 -4.52 5.34
N ASN A 190 19.16 -5.73 5.40
CA ASN A 190 18.37 -6.94 5.19
C ASN A 190 17.30 -7.11 6.28
N PRO A 191 16.00 -7.11 5.93
CA PRO A 191 14.90 -7.20 6.90
C PRO A 191 14.80 -8.57 7.61
N GLY A 192 15.57 -9.57 7.18
CA GLY A 192 15.72 -10.83 7.91
C GLY A 192 16.59 -10.72 9.17
N ARG A 193 17.23 -9.60 9.41
CA ARG A 193 18.03 -9.32 10.61
C ARG A 193 17.23 -8.49 11.60
N LEU A 194 17.18 -8.91 12.86
CA LEU A 194 16.48 -8.16 13.93
C LEU A 194 17.07 -6.77 14.21
N THR A 195 18.28 -6.51 13.74
CA THR A 195 18.96 -5.21 13.87
C THR A 195 18.59 -4.21 12.76
N THR A 196 17.79 -4.62 11.79
CA THR A 196 17.37 -3.77 10.67
C THR A 196 16.04 -3.12 11.01
N ASP A 197 15.99 -1.79 10.94
CA ASP A 197 14.78 -1.02 11.12
C ASP A 197 14.04 -0.80 9.80
N ILE A 198 14.80 -0.59 8.71
CA ILE A 198 14.24 -0.22 7.41
C ILE A 198 14.79 -1.12 6.30
N GLY A 199 13.89 -1.83 5.65
CA GLY A 199 14.19 -2.69 4.51
C GLY A 199 14.18 -1.95 3.16
N PRO A 200 14.27 -2.69 2.04
CA PRO A 200 14.20 -2.11 0.70
C PRO A 200 12.76 -1.71 0.31
N VAL A 201 12.63 -0.81 -0.66
CA VAL A 201 11.37 -0.64 -1.39
C VAL A 201 11.22 -1.77 -2.42
N ILE A 202 9.99 -1.98 -2.90
CA ILE A 202 9.59 -3.19 -3.64
C ILE A 202 10.42 -3.44 -4.89
N ASP A 203 10.76 -2.39 -5.65
CA ASP A 203 11.50 -2.52 -6.90
C ASP A 203 12.29 -1.24 -7.25
N SER A 204 13.01 -1.30 -8.35
CA SER A 204 13.83 -0.18 -8.85
C SER A 204 12.99 0.99 -9.36
N GLU A 205 11.78 0.75 -9.83
CA GLU A 205 10.87 1.81 -10.27
C GLU A 205 10.38 2.63 -9.10
N ALA A 206 9.95 1.97 -8.01
CA ALA A 206 9.57 2.63 -6.76
C ALA A 206 10.71 3.49 -6.20
N LYS A 207 11.95 2.94 -6.17
CA LYS A 207 13.15 3.69 -5.78
C LYS A 207 13.34 4.93 -6.65
N ALA A 208 13.34 4.77 -7.96
CA ALA A 208 13.56 5.88 -8.90
C ALA A 208 12.49 6.98 -8.77
N ASN A 209 11.23 6.61 -8.51
CA ASN A 209 10.14 7.56 -8.32
C ASN A 209 10.34 8.39 -7.04
N ILE A 210 10.71 7.74 -5.92
CA ILE A 210 10.98 8.44 -4.66
C ILE A 210 12.21 9.34 -4.79
N GLU A 211 13.31 8.85 -5.37
CA GLU A 211 14.53 9.64 -5.58
C GLU A 211 14.27 10.86 -6.48
N ARG A 212 13.45 10.70 -7.52
CA ARG A 212 13.03 11.81 -8.40
C ARG A 212 12.22 12.85 -7.63
N HIS A 213 11.32 12.42 -6.75
CA HIS A 213 10.55 13.34 -5.89
C HIS A 213 11.48 14.13 -4.97
N ILE A 214 12.40 13.45 -4.26
CA ILE A 214 13.39 14.08 -3.39
C ILE A 214 14.21 15.12 -4.16
N GLN A 215 14.70 14.77 -5.34
CA GLN A 215 15.46 15.68 -6.17
C GLN A 215 14.65 16.89 -6.66
N THR A 216 13.39 16.66 -6.98
CA THR A 216 12.45 17.74 -7.34
C THR A 216 12.27 18.71 -6.19
N MET A 217 12.14 18.24 -4.97
CA MET A 217 11.99 19.11 -3.80
C MET A 217 13.27 19.88 -3.48
N ARG A 218 14.44 19.26 -3.64
CA ARG A 218 15.73 19.96 -3.55
C ARG A 218 15.86 21.07 -4.60
N SER A 219 15.48 20.81 -5.85
CA SER A 219 15.54 21.81 -6.92
C SER A 219 14.59 22.99 -6.71
N LYS A 220 13.50 22.78 -5.94
CA LYS A 220 12.59 23.84 -5.49
C LYS A 220 13.12 24.62 -4.27
N GLY A 221 14.31 24.30 -3.79
CA GLY A 221 14.90 24.93 -2.61
C GLY A 221 14.27 24.52 -1.28
N ARG A 222 13.61 23.36 -1.23
CA ARG A 222 13.04 22.85 0.03
C ARG A 222 14.12 22.21 0.89
N PRO A 223 14.11 22.43 2.23
CA PRO A 223 14.96 21.70 3.16
C PRO A 223 14.65 20.20 3.07
N VAL A 224 15.68 19.40 2.82
CA VAL A 224 15.61 17.95 2.73
C VAL A 224 16.63 17.33 3.64
N PHE A 225 16.18 16.61 4.65
CA PHE A 225 17.01 15.77 5.50
C PHE A 225 16.90 14.32 5.06
N GLN A 226 18.02 13.66 4.82
CA GLN A 226 18.09 12.21 4.58
C GLN A 226 19.02 11.56 5.61
N ALA A 227 18.52 10.54 6.29
CA ALA A 227 19.28 9.78 7.27
C ALA A 227 20.21 8.78 6.58
N VAL A 228 21.40 9.23 6.17
CA VAL A 228 22.41 8.38 5.50
C VAL A 228 23.54 8.07 6.49
N ARG A 229 23.78 6.77 6.75
CA ARG A 229 24.98 6.30 7.49
C ARG A 229 26.03 5.81 6.51
N GLU A 230 26.91 6.70 6.07
CA GLU A 230 27.92 6.39 5.03
C GLU A 230 28.91 5.29 5.43
N ASN A 231 29.21 5.15 6.72
CA ASN A 231 30.24 4.27 7.27
C ASN A 231 29.68 3.00 7.96
N SER A 232 28.46 2.58 7.67
CA SER A 232 27.91 1.33 8.22
C SER A 232 28.46 0.11 7.48
N GLU A 233 28.63 -1.00 8.19
CA GLU A 233 29.04 -2.29 7.59
C GLU A 233 28.06 -2.72 6.47
N ASP A 234 26.80 -2.32 6.57
CA ASP A 234 25.74 -2.60 5.59
C ASP A 234 25.73 -1.62 4.41
N ALA A 235 26.59 -0.60 4.39
CA ALA A 235 26.59 0.46 3.36
C ALA A 235 26.72 -0.08 1.93
N ARG A 236 27.41 -1.20 1.73
CA ARG A 236 27.54 -1.85 0.43
C ARG A 236 26.23 -2.48 -0.03
N GLU A 237 25.51 -3.12 0.90
CA GLU A 237 24.23 -3.80 0.63
C GLU A 237 23.14 -2.80 0.21
N TRP A 238 22.95 -1.73 0.97
CA TRP A 238 21.93 -0.74 0.65
C TRP A 238 22.24 0.12 -0.59
N ARG A 239 23.52 0.29 -0.96
CA ARG A 239 23.90 0.99 -2.21
C ARG A 239 23.58 0.21 -3.47
N THR A 240 23.59 -1.12 -3.42
CA THR A 240 23.34 -2.00 -4.57
C THR A 240 21.88 -2.44 -4.69
N GLY A 241 21.09 -2.34 -3.61
CA GLY A 241 19.67 -2.72 -3.56
C GLY A 241 18.72 -1.57 -3.84
N THR A 242 17.43 -1.85 -3.65
CA THR A 242 16.34 -0.90 -3.81
C THR A 242 16.05 -0.11 -2.52
N PHE A 243 17.08 0.31 -1.82
CA PHE A 243 16.95 1.05 -0.58
C PHE A 243 16.81 2.55 -0.82
N VAL A 244 15.96 3.19 -0.01
CA VAL A 244 15.83 4.64 0.06
C VAL A 244 15.96 5.07 1.53
N PRO A 245 16.90 5.96 1.87
CA PRO A 245 17.05 6.43 3.24
C PRO A 245 15.79 7.17 3.73
N PRO A 246 15.45 7.07 5.02
CA PRO A 246 14.41 7.89 5.61
C PRO A 246 14.61 9.35 5.25
N THR A 247 13.57 9.97 4.72
CA THR A 247 13.66 11.32 4.19
C THR A 247 12.58 12.21 4.78
N LEU A 248 12.97 13.37 5.28
CA LEU A 248 12.11 14.42 5.77
C LEU A 248 12.25 15.64 4.88
N ILE A 249 11.13 16.18 4.39
CA ILE A 249 11.07 17.35 3.51
C ILE A 249 10.18 18.40 4.18
N GLU A 250 10.71 19.61 4.36
CA GLU A 250 9.91 20.70 4.87
C GLU A 250 9.22 21.44 3.71
N LEU A 251 7.92 21.60 3.80
CA LEU A 251 7.10 22.28 2.81
C LEU A 251 6.82 23.72 3.24
N ALA A 252 6.69 24.64 2.28
CA ALA A 252 6.30 25.99 2.57
C ALA A 252 4.78 26.19 2.61
N SER A 253 4.03 25.29 1.97
CA SER A 253 2.57 25.37 1.86
C SER A 253 1.96 24.00 1.60
N PHE A 254 0.74 23.77 2.08
CA PHE A 254 -0.09 22.60 1.72
C PHE A 254 -0.39 22.49 0.23
N GLU A 255 -0.32 23.60 -0.51
CA GLU A 255 -0.53 23.59 -1.96
C GLU A 255 0.52 22.77 -2.73
N GLU A 256 1.64 22.43 -2.08
CA GLU A 256 2.68 21.58 -2.65
C GLU A 256 2.33 20.07 -2.59
N LEU A 257 1.36 19.69 -1.78
CA LEU A 257 0.86 18.32 -1.64
C LEU A 257 -0.11 18.00 -2.79
N LYS A 258 0.42 17.74 -3.97
CA LYS A 258 -0.40 17.52 -5.18
C LYS A 258 -0.66 16.06 -5.50
N LYS A 259 0.18 15.15 -5.01
CA LYS A 259 0.13 13.70 -5.26
C LYS A 259 0.66 12.94 -4.05
N GLU A 260 0.10 11.76 -3.85
CA GLU A 260 0.64 10.71 -2.99
C GLU A 260 1.99 10.22 -3.52
#